data_d225ac2a18201132520f260b61a9c44f
#
_entry.id   d225ac2a18201132520f260b61a9c44f
#
_cell.length_a   1.000
_cell.length_b   1.000
_cell.length_c   1.000
_cell.angle_alpha   90.00
_cell.angle_beta   90.00
_cell.angle_gamma   90.00
#
_symmetry.space_group_name_H-M   'P 1'
#
loop_
_entity.id
_entity.type
_entity.pdbx_description
1 polymer ?
#
loop_
_entity_poly.entity_id
_entity_poly.type
_entity_poly.pdbx_seq_one_letter_code
_entity_poly.pdbx_strand_id
1 'polypeptide(L)'
;LFTPFKIGNMEVKNRIGLSPMGTNSAFTNGRKDAQEIDYFIERAKGGTGILYMGCQMLNEQIAQGSMEGYLDTYTVLPSLTSVCDGCHRYGAKIVCQISPGTGRNAFPDTFGNPPISASALPSVFNPDVICHALTKEEIAQMMEGFKFAAGVASDAGFDAIEIHAHAGYLIDQFMSPVWNKRTDEYGGSFENRYRFAVEILKSIKK
;
A
#
# COMPACT_ATOMS: atom_id res chain seq x y z
N LEU A 1 -6.84 -27.73 0.87
CA LEU A 1 -7.25 -26.34 1.10
C LEU A 1 -7.44 -26.02 2.60
N PHE A 2 -8.03 -26.94 3.38
CA PHE A 2 -8.44 -26.71 4.78
C PHE A 2 -7.40 -27.12 5.83
N THR A 3 -6.17 -27.40 5.42
CA THR A 3 -5.07 -27.68 6.34
C THR A 3 -4.32 -26.41 6.70
N PRO A 4 -3.96 -26.21 8.00
CA PRO A 4 -3.13 -25.09 8.42
C PRO A 4 -1.76 -25.08 7.72
N PHE A 5 -1.15 -23.90 7.64
CA PHE A 5 0.21 -23.73 7.13
C PHE A 5 0.86 -22.50 7.76
N LYS A 6 2.15 -22.31 7.52
CA LYS A 6 2.90 -21.17 8.05
C LYS A 6 3.43 -20.28 6.93
N ILE A 7 3.39 -18.97 7.17
CA ILE A 7 4.09 -17.94 6.41
C ILE A 7 5.07 -17.27 7.38
N GLY A 8 6.35 -17.62 7.29
CA GLY A 8 7.30 -17.23 8.33
C GLY A 8 6.86 -17.78 9.71
N ASN A 9 6.67 -16.90 10.67
CA ASN A 9 6.19 -17.23 12.02
C ASN A 9 4.65 -17.21 12.15
N MET A 10 3.95 -16.70 11.16
CA MET A 10 2.49 -16.57 11.17
C MET A 10 1.85 -17.90 10.77
N GLU A 11 1.00 -18.45 11.65
CA GLU A 11 0.18 -19.62 11.35
C GLU A 11 -1.17 -19.18 10.77
N VAL A 12 -1.55 -19.79 9.64
CA VAL A 12 -2.81 -19.53 8.93
C VAL A 12 -3.64 -20.81 8.95
N LYS A 13 -4.92 -20.71 9.38
CA LYS A 13 -5.79 -21.86 9.62
C LYS A 13 -6.13 -22.71 8.39
N ASN A 14 -6.01 -22.15 7.19
CA ASN A 14 -6.24 -22.86 5.91
C ASN A 14 -5.59 -22.09 4.74
N ARG A 15 -5.66 -22.64 3.53
CA ARG A 15 -5.04 -22.09 2.30
C ARG A 15 -6.00 -21.26 1.45
N ILE A 16 -7.05 -20.72 2.06
CA ILE A 16 -8.01 -19.84 1.39
C ILE A 16 -7.67 -18.40 1.76
N GLY A 17 -7.32 -17.59 0.76
CA GLY A 17 -6.99 -16.19 0.92
C GLY A 17 -7.93 -15.27 0.14
N LEU A 18 -8.24 -14.10 0.69
CA LEU A 18 -8.86 -13.00 -0.03
C LEU A 18 -7.73 -12.08 -0.52
N SER A 19 -7.57 -11.97 -1.85
CA SER A 19 -6.59 -11.06 -2.45
C SER A 19 -6.92 -9.59 -2.14
N PRO A 20 -5.90 -8.70 -2.08
CA PRO A 20 -6.13 -7.28 -1.87
C PRO A 20 -6.97 -6.68 -3.00
N MET A 21 -7.97 -5.90 -2.61
CA MET A 21 -8.86 -5.19 -3.51
C MET A 21 -9.29 -3.89 -2.86
N GLY A 22 -9.22 -2.78 -3.59
CA GLY A 22 -9.75 -1.52 -3.16
C GLY A 22 -11.28 -1.57 -3.06
N THR A 23 -11.81 -1.22 -1.91
CA THR A 23 -13.27 -1.13 -1.70
C THR A 23 -13.83 0.24 -2.08
N ASN A 24 -12.96 1.24 -2.20
CA ASN A 24 -13.30 2.63 -2.49
C ASN A 24 -14.37 3.19 -1.51
N SER A 25 -14.31 2.79 -0.25
CA SER A 25 -15.29 3.16 0.79
C SER A 25 -14.68 3.90 1.98
N ALA A 26 -13.41 4.30 1.91
CA ALA A 26 -12.82 5.09 2.97
C ALA A 26 -13.42 6.49 3.05
N PHE A 27 -13.61 6.98 4.27
CA PHE A 27 -13.97 8.37 4.50
C PHE A 27 -12.81 9.31 4.11
N THR A 28 -13.15 10.59 3.91
CA THR A 28 -12.17 11.64 3.57
C THR A 28 -11.01 11.79 4.56
N ASN A 29 -11.16 11.28 5.79
CA ASN A 29 -10.13 11.25 6.82
C ASN A 29 -9.33 9.92 6.87
N GLY A 30 -9.42 9.10 5.84
CA GLY A 30 -8.72 7.80 5.72
C GLY A 30 -9.30 6.66 6.54
N ARG A 31 -10.32 6.91 7.37
CA ARG A 31 -10.96 5.88 8.20
C ARG A 31 -11.79 4.94 7.35
N LYS A 32 -11.85 3.69 7.77
CA LYS A 32 -12.74 2.69 7.19
C LYS A 32 -14.17 2.91 7.70
N ASP A 33 -15.14 2.82 6.80
CA ASP A 33 -16.54 2.86 7.15
C ASP A 33 -17.03 1.50 7.70
N ALA A 34 -18.25 1.48 8.23
CA ALA A 34 -18.83 0.26 8.79
C ALA A 34 -19.01 -0.83 7.73
N GLN A 35 -19.30 -0.46 6.47
CA GLN A 35 -19.50 -1.42 5.39
C GLN A 35 -18.19 -2.12 5.02
N GLU A 36 -17.06 -1.38 4.98
CA GLU A 36 -15.77 -1.96 4.73
C GLU A 36 -15.30 -2.85 5.89
N ILE A 37 -15.54 -2.43 7.14
CA ILE A 37 -15.26 -3.25 8.33
C ILE A 37 -16.03 -4.57 8.24
N ASP A 38 -17.32 -4.51 8.01
CA ASP A 38 -18.20 -5.69 7.89
C ASP A 38 -17.80 -6.57 6.68
N TYR A 39 -17.37 -5.95 5.58
CA TYR A 39 -16.89 -6.67 4.39
C TYR A 39 -15.78 -7.67 4.74
N PHE A 40 -14.77 -7.27 5.52
CA PHE A 40 -13.67 -8.16 5.93
C PHE A 40 -14.14 -9.18 6.98
N ILE A 41 -14.94 -8.75 7.96
CA ILE A 41 -15.45 -9.61 9.04
C ILE A 41 -16.29 -10.75 8.48
N GLU A 42 -17.21 -10.49 7.54
CA GLU A 42 -18.06 -11.53 6.95
C GLU A 42 -17.25 -12.58 6.16
N ARG A 43 -16.13 -12.19 5.53
CA ARG A 43 -15.24 -13.15 4.87
C ARG A 43 -14.45 -13.99 5.85
N ALA A 44 -14.00 -13.39 6.94
CA ALA A 44 -13.34 -14.13 8.03
C ALA A 44 -14.29 -15.14 8.67
N LYS A 45 -15.55 -14.74 8.94
CA LYS A 45 -16.65 -15.57 9.43
C LYS A 45 -17.00 -16.70 8.45
N GLY A 46 -16.96 -16.42 7.12
CA GLY A 46 -17.15 -17.42 6.07
C GLY A 46 -16.04 -18.45 5.97
N GLY A 47 -14.96 -18.34 6.78
CA GLY A 47 -13.90 -19.33 6.89
C GLY A 47 -12.58 -19.00 6.19
N THR A 48 -12.44 -17.83 5.58
CA THR A 48 -11.18 -17.37 4.97
C THR A 48 -10.04 -17.42 5.99
N GLY A 49 -8.89 -17.99 5.62
CA GLY A 49 -7.74 -18.12 6.49
C GLY A 49 -6.88 -16.88 6.60
N ILE A 50 -6.71 -16.17 5.47
CA ILE A 50 -5.94 -14.93 5.40
C ILE A 50 -6.64 -13.92 4.50
N LEU A 51 -6.74 -12.68 4.97
CA LEU A 51 -7.34 -11.58 4.21
C LEU A 51 -6.29 -10.50 3.99
N TYR A 52 -6.26 -9.95 2.78
CA TYR A 52 -5.44 -8.79 2.46
C TYR A 52 -6.35 -7.58 2.33
N MET A 53 -6.21 -6.63 3.26
CA MET A 53 -6.88 -5.35 3.13
C MET A 53 -6.26 -4.61 1.96
N GLY A 54 -7.10 -4.20 1.02
CA GLY A 54 -6.69 -3.48 -0.18
C GLY A 54 -5.94 -2.20 0.14
N CYS A 55 -5.29 -1.68 -0.85
CA CYS A 55 -4.25 -0.68 -0.80
C CYS A 55 -4.52 0.46 0.19
N GLN A 56 -3.69 0.59 1.20
CA GLN A 56 -3.64 1.76 2.05
C GLN A 56 -2.55 2.68 1.51
N MET A 57 -2.89 3.91 1.20
CA MET A 57 -1.94 4.89 0.70
C MET A 57 -1.01 5.36 1.82
N LEU A 58 0.19 5.76 1.46
CA LEU A 58 1.21 6.15 2.42
C LEU A 58 0.81 7.41 3.20
N ASN A 59 0.15 8.36 2.53
CA ASN A 59 -0.34 9.60 3.14
C ASN A 59 -1.57 10.14 2.41
N GLU A 60 -2.22 11.15 3.00
CA GLU A 60 -3.41 11.79 2.47
C GLU A 60 -3.19 12.38 1.07
N GLN A 61 -2.04 13.03 0.83
CA GLN A 61 -1.75 13.64 -0.46
C GLN A 61 -1.70 12.61 -1.60
N ILE A 62 -1.11 11.44 -1.33
CA ILE A 62 -1.06 10.32 -2.30
C ILE A 62 -2.44 9.68 -2.45
N ALA A 63 -3.26 9.68 -1.40
CA ALA A 63 -4.61 9.13 -1.41
C ALA A 63 -5.62 10.00 -2.17
N GLN A 64 -5.30 11.27 -2.42
CA GLN A 64 -6.20 12.17 -3.13
C GLN A 64 -6.57 11.60 -4.51
N GLY A 65 -7.87 11.62 -4.81
CA GLY A 65 -8.41 11.04 -6.04
C GLY A 65 -8.62 9.52 -6.00
N SER A 66 -8.23 8.84 -4.92
CA SER A 66 -8.65 7.48 -4.61
C SER A 66 -9.53 7.51 -3.36
N MET A 67 -10.52 6.65 -3.28
CA MET A 67 -11.33 6.49 -2.04
C MET A 67 -10.71 5.44 -1.11
N GLU A 68 -9.39 5.29 -1.17
CA GLU A 68 -8.62 4.39 -0.33
C GLU A 68 -8.20 5.09 0.98
N GLY A 69 -7.96 4.31 2.02
CA GLY A 69 -7.43 4.84 3.27
C GLY A 69 -5.96 5.23 3.17
N TYR A 70 -5.47 5.95 4.17
CA TYR A 70 -4.06 6.33 4.31
C TYR A 70 -3.55 6.14 5.74
N LEU A 71 -2.24 6.07 5.91
CA LEU A 71 -1.59 5.65 7.15
C LEU A 71 -0.60 6.69 7.71
N ASP A 72 -0.81 7.98 7.48
CA ASP A 72 0.04 9.05 8.00
C ASP A 72 -0.46 9.66 9.32
N THR A 73 -1.49 9.08 9.90
CA THR A 73 -2.11 9.58 11.14
C THR A 73 -2.64 8.45 12.01
N TYR A 74 -2.56 8.62 13.34
CA TYR A 74 -3.18 7.69 14.29
C TYR A 74 -4.71 7.80 14.39
N THR A 75 -5.33 8.78 13.73
CA THR A 75 -6.80 8.91 13.75
C THR A 75 -7.52 7.75 13.06
N VAL A 76 -6.80 6.99 12.22
CA VAL A 76 -7.33 5.81 11.52
C VAL A 76 -7.35 4.53 12.38
N LEU A 77 -6.57 4.51 13.48
CA LEU A 77 -6.43 3.32 14.34
C LEU A 77 -7.76 2.69 14.78
N PRO A 78 -8.75 3.44 15.29
CA PRO A 78 -9.98 2.80 15.79
C PRO A 78 -10.71 1.97 14.73
N SER A 79 -10.74 2.45 13.49
CA SER A 79 -11.38 1.70 12.38
C SER A 79 -10.55 0.49 11.94
N LEU A 80 -9.23 0.63 11.86
CA LEU A 80 -8.33 -0.47 11.51
C LEU A 80 -8.31 -1.56 12.58
N THR A 81 -8.26 -1.18 13.86
CA THR A 81 -8.34 -2.13 14.99
C THR A 81 -9.67 -2.90 14.95
N SER A 82 -10.78 -2.22 14.62
CA SER A 82 -12.08 -2.89 14.48
C SER A 82 -12.07 -3.99 13.40
N VAL A 83 -11.39 -3.76 12.27
CA VAL A 83 -11.21 -4.77 11.23
C VAL A 83 -10.37 -5.94 11.74
N CYS A 84 -9.21 -5.64 12.34
CA CYS A 84 -8.28 -6.66 12.85
C CYS A 84 -8.95 -7.56 13.90
N ASP A 85 -9.53 -6.96 14.93
CA ASP A 85 -10.25 -7.67 16.00
C ASP A 85 -11.41 -8.49 15.46
N GLY A 86 -12.17 -7.91 14.53
CA GLY A 86 -13.29 -8.59 13.89
C GLY A 86 -12.84 -9.85 13.11
N CYS A 87 -11.76 -9.77 12.36
CA CYS A 87 -11.21 -10.91 11.61
C CYS A 87 -10.60 -11.97 12.56
N HIS A 88 -9.87 -11.52 13.58
CA HIS A 88 -9.22 -12.39 14.55
C HIS A 88 -10.22 -13.23 15.36
N ARG A 89 -11.43 -12.72 15.67
CA ARG A 89 -12.51 -13.47 16.34
C ARG A 89 -12.86 -14.77 15.63
N TYR A 90 -12.66 -14.82 14.31
CA TYR A 90 -12.90 -16.01 13.49
C TYR A 90 -11.62 -16.76 13.12
N GLY A 91 -10.50 -16.46 13.79
CA GLY A 91 -9.21 -17.09 13.56
C GLY A 91 -8.61 -16.84 12.18
N ALA A 92 -9.03 -15.78 11.50
CA ALA A 92 -8.42 -15.36 10.25
C ALA A 92 -7.22 -14.45 10.54
N LYS A 93 -6.24 -14.45 9.64
CA LYS A 93 -5.14 -13.49 9.59
C LYS A 93 -5.48 -12.34 8.68
N ILE A 94 -5.04 -11.13 9.04
CA ILE A 94 -5.25 -9.94 8.23
C ILE A 94 -3.94 -9.23 7.93
N VAL A 95 -3.73 -8.90 6.65
CA VAL A 95 -2.53 -8.25 6.11
C VAL A 95 -2.89 -6.86 5.62
N CYS A 96 -2.09 -5.87 5.99
CA CYS A 96 -2.22 -4.51 5.47
C CYS A 96 -1.39 -4.35 4.19
N GLN A 97 -2.02 -4.08 3.05
CA GLN A 97 -1.29 -3.72 1.84
C GLN A 97 -1.03 -2.21 1.84
N ILE A 98 0.24 -1.80 1.73
CA ILE A 98 0.67 -0.41 1.71
C ILE A 98 1.21 -0.05 0.33
N SER A 99 0.86 1.15 -0.16
CA SER A 99 1.29 1.67 -1.45
C SER A 99 1.83 3.10 -1.34
N PRO A 100 2.93 3.42 -2.04
CA PRO A 100 3.37 4.80 -2.22
C PRO A 100 2.60 5.53 -3.34
N GLY A 101 1.47 4.98 -3.78
CA GLY A 101 0.63 5.56 -4.83
C GLY A 101 0.79 4.91 -6.20
N THR A 102 -0.08 5.34 -7.12
CA THR A 102 -0.19 4.77 -8.46
C THR A 102 0.83 5.35 -9.44
N GLY A 103 1.64 6.32 -8.99
CA GLY A 103 2.66 6.93 -9.84
C GLY A 103 2.03 7.67 -11.03
N ARG A 104 2.60 7.53 -12.22
CA ARG A 104 2.08 8.16 -13.44
C ARG A 104 0.66 7.71 -13.83
N ASN A 105 0.10 6.70 -13.16
CA ASN A 105 -1.29 6.27 -13.31
C ASN A 105 -2.24 7.01 -12.34
N ALA A 106 -1.77 8.06 -11.65
CA ALA A 106 -2.62 8.96 -10.87
C ALA A 106 -3.16 10.09 -11.74
N PHE A 107 -4.26 10.70 -11.27
CA PHE A 107 -4.66 12.02 -11.74
C PHE A 107 -3.83 13.10 -11.03
N PRO A 108 -3.72 14.33 -11.60
CA PRO A 108 -3.25 15.47 -10.86
C PRO A 108 -4.05 15.63 -9.56
N ASP A 109 -3.39 16.10 -8.49
CA ASP A 109 -4.09 16.35 -7.24
C ASP A 109 -5.11 17.51 -7.35
N THR A 110 -5.88 17.73 -6.29
CA THR A 110 -6.91 18.79 -6.27
C THR A 110 -6.35 20.21 -6.40
N PHE A 111 -5.03 20.38 -6.21
CA PHE A 111 -4.32 21.66 -6.41
C PHE A 111 -3.66 21.77 -7.77
N GLY A 112 -3.81 20.73 -8.63
CA GLY A 112 -3.22 20.69 -9.97
C GLY A 112 -1.75 20.27 -10.01
N ASN A 113 -1.19 19.77 -8.91
CA ASN A 113 0.16 19.22 -8.93
C ASN A 113 0.20 17.95 -9.79
N PRO A 114 1.27 17.75 -10.58
CA PRO A 114 1.38 16.58 -11.42
C PRO A 114 1.56 15.30 -10.59
N PRO A 115 1.16 14.13 -11.12
CA PRO A 115 1.46 12.85 -10.50
C PRO A 115 2.96 12.65 -10.28
N ILE A 116 3.33 11.99 -9.18
CA ILE A 116 4.72 11.59 -8.92
C ILE A 116 5.09 10.37 -9.75
N SER A 117 6.37 10.22 -10.10
CA SER A 117 6.87 9.08 -10.88
C SER A 117 8.35 8.82 -10.62
N ALA A 118 8.87 7.69 -11.10
CA ALA A 118 10.30 7.42 -11.10
C ALA A 118 11.08 8.40 -11.98
N SER A 119 10.48 8.89 -13.07
CA SER A 119 11.08 9.79 -14.05
C SER A 119 10.06 10.77 -14.60
N ALA A 120 10.50 11.93 -15.07
CA ALA A 120 9.64 12.95 -15.70
C ALA A 120 9.15 12.44 -17.07
N LEU A 121 8.03 11.73 -17.05
CA LEU A 121 7.36 11.16 -18.20
C LEU A 121 5.89 11.63 -18.24
N PRO A 122 5.23 11.59 -19.41
CA PRO A 122 3.82 11.90 -19.49
C PRO A 122 2.94 11.06 -18.55
N SER A 123 1.94 11.68 -17.92
CA SER A 123 0.90 10.96 -17.19
C SER A 123 0.12 10.03 -18.15
N VAL A 124 -0.39 8.92 -17.61
CA VAL A 124 -1.17 7.96 -18.41
C VAL A 124 -2.52 8.53 -18.82
N PHE A 125 -3.18 9.25 -17.91
CA PHE A 125 -4.54 9.77 -18.15
C PHE A 125 -4.55 11.14 -18.83
N ASN A 126 -3.47 11.92 -18.74
CA ASN A 126 -3.31 13.18 -19.42
C ASN A 126 -1.88 13.35 -19.93
N PRO A 127 -1.58 12.95 -21.18
CA PRO A 127 -0.23 12.99 -21.73
C PRO A 127 0.41 14.38 -21.82
N ASP A 128 -0.39 15.46 -21.75
CA ASP A 128 0.11 16.84 -21.70
C ASP A 128 0.69 17.22 -20.33
N VAL A 129 0.40 16.43 -19.31
CA VAL A 129 0.95 16.61 -17.96
C VAL A 129 2.18 15.74 -17.81
N ILE A 130 3.33 16.37 -17.57
CA ILE A 130 4.56 15.68 -17.25
C ILE A 130 4.61 15.38 -15.75
N CYS A 131 4.78 14.12 -15.39
CA CYS A 131 4.88 13.69 -14.00
C CYS A 131 6.12 14.29 -13.32
N HIS A 132 6.00 14.56 -12.03
CA HIS A 132 7.12 14.93 -11.18
C HIS A 132 8.00 13.72 -10.89
N ALA A 133 9.27 13.76 -11.35
CA ALA A 133 10.24 12.75 -11.01
C ALA A 133 10.67 12.93 -9.54
N LEU A 134 10.48 11.91 -8.71
CA LEU A 134 10.86 11.99 -7.30
C LEU A 134 12.34 12.34 -7.13
N THR A 135 12.61 13.32 -6.28
CA THR A 135 13.98 13.61 -5.82
C THR A 135 14.44 12.56 -4.80
N LYS A 136 15.73 12.53 -4.50
CA LYS A 136 16.27 11.64 -3.47
C LYS A 136 15.76 11.99 -2.07
N GLU A 137 15.56 13.25 -1.80
CA GLU A 137 15.01 13.78 -0.56
C GLU A 137 13.56 13.31 -0.37
N GLU A 138 12.74 13.35 -1.43
CA GLU A 138 11.37 12.85 -1.41
C GLU A 138 11.33 11.31 -1.25
N ILE A 139 12.25 10.59 -1.89
CA ILE A 139 12.43 9.15 -1.68
C ILE A 139 12.76 8.86 -0.20
N ALA A 140 13.68 9.60 0.39
CA ALA A 140 14.04 9.45 1.80
C ALA A 140 12.84 9.74 2.73
N GLN A 141 12.05 10.79 2.44
CA GLN A 141 10.83 11.09 3.17
C GLN A 141 9.80 9.96 3.05
N MET A 142 9.66 9.35 1.87
CA MET A 142 8.82 8.17 1.69
C MET A 142 9.26 6.99 2.56
N MET A 143 10.56 6.76 2.75
CA MET A 143 11.05 5.69 3.64
C MET A 143 10.59 5.92 5.09
N GLU A 144 10.66 7.16 5.59
CA GLU A 144 10.13 7.50 6.92
C GLU A 144 8.60 7.35 6.97
N GLY A 145 7.90 7.71 5.90
CA GLY A 145 6.45 7.46 5.77
C GLY A 145 6.11 5.97 5.86
N PHE A 146 6.84 5.10 5.16
CA PHE A 146 6.64 3.65 5.25
C PHE A 146 6.89 3.10 6.65
N LYS A 147 7.91 3.59 7.33
CA LYS A 147 8.20 3.21 8.72
C LYS A 147 7.06 3.62 9.66
N PHE A 148 6.53 4.83 9.51
CA PHE A 148 5.39 5.31 10.28
C PHE A 148 4.13 4.48 9.98
N ALA A 149 3.79 4.27 8.70
CA ALA A 149 2.65 3.49 8.27
C ALA A 149 2.71 2.03 8.77
N ALA A 150 3.90 1.44 8.77
CA ALA A 150 4.13 0.11 9.35
C ALA A 150 3.86 0.09 10.86
N GLY A 151 4.25 1.15 11.58
CA GLY A 151 3.93 1.32 13.00
C GLY A 151 2.41 1.39 13.23
N VAL A 152 1.70 2.22 12.47
CA VAL A 152 0.24 2.32 12.53
C VAL A 152 -0.44 0.97 12.25
N ALA A 153 0.00 0.23 11.24
CA ALA A 153 -0.52 -1.10 10.92
C ALA A 153 -0.26 -2.11 12.06
N SER A 154 0.93 -2.08 12.65
CA SER A 154 1.28 -2.91 13.82
C SER A 154 0.40 -2.59 15.03
N ASP A 155 0.23 -1.30 15.34
CA ASP A 155 -0.57 -0.85 16.48
C ASP A 155 -2.06 -1.16 16.29
N ALA A 156 -2.54 -1.20 15.04
CA ALA A 156 -3.90 -1.62 14.70
C ALA A 156 -4.13 -3.13 14.85
N GLY A 157 -3.07 -3.94 14.92
CA GLY A 157 -3.15 -5.39 15.09
C GLY A 157 -3.07 -6.21 13.80
N PHE A 158 -2.59 -5.65 12.68
CA PHE A 158 -2.34 -6.44 11.47
C PHE A 158 -1.26 -7.50 11.70
N ASP A 159 -1.46 -8.69 11.16
CA ASP A 159 -0.54 -9.82 11.29
C ASP A 159 0.69 -9.71 10.38
N ALA A 160 0.58 -8.97 9.29
CA ALA A 160 1.67 -8.72 8.34
C ALA A 160 1.41 -7.48 7.49
N ILE A 161 2.45 -7.06 6.77
CA ILE A 161 2.40 -5.98 5.77
C ILE A 161 2.72 -6.58 4.39
N GLU A 162 1.94 -6.18 3.40
CA GLU A 162 2.22 -6.39 1.98
C GLU A 162 2.57 -5.06 1.32
N ILE A 163 3.56 -5.05 0.44
CA ILE A 163 3.93 -3.87 -0.33
C ILE A 163 3.39 -4.02 -1.76
N HIS A 164 2.60 -3.05 -2.20
CA HIS A 164 2.05 -3.02 -3.55
C HIS A 164 3.12 -2.65 -4.57
N ALA A 165 3.68 -3.64 -5.27
CA ALA A 165 4.81 -3.49 -6.19
C ALA A 165 4.51 -3.99 -7.61
N HIS A 166 3.25 -3.87 -8.08
CA HIS A 166 2.84 -4.33 -9.41
C HIS A 166 1.90 -3.32 -10.11
N ALA A 167 1.25 -3.74 -11.20
CA ALA A 167 0.23 -3.01 -11.96
C ALA A 167 0.71 -1.71 -12.63
N GLY A 168 2.00 -1.55 -12.85
CA GLY A 168 2.55 -0.31 -13.40
C GLY A 168 2.49 0.88 -12.44
N TYR A 169 2.32 0.64 -11.12
CA TYR A 169 2.29 1.68 -10.09
C TYR A 169 3.70 2.11 -9.68
N LEU A 170 3.84 3.03 -8.74
CA LEU A 170 5.10 3.74 -8.51
C LEU A 170 6.31 2.82 -8.30
N ILE A 171 6.19 1.76 -7.48
CA ILE A 171 7.32 0.83 -7.26
C ILE A 171 7.67 0.08 -8.54
N ASP A 172 6.66 -0.42 -9.27
CA ASP A 172 6.87 -1.10 -10.55
C ASP A 172 7.51 -0.16 -11.60
N GLN A 173 7.13 1.13 -11.58
CA GLN A 173 7.76 2.15 -12.45
C GLN A 173 9.24 2.33 -12.15
N PHE A 174 9.68 2.25 -10.89
CA PHE A 174 11.10 2.24 -10.53
C PHE A 174 11.82 1.00 -11.05
N MET A 175 11.22 -0.17 -10.94
CA MET A 175 11.82 -1.44 -11.38
C MET A 175 11.91 -1.57 -12.90
N SER A 176 10.99 -0.96 -13.64
CA SER A 176 10.88 -1.09 -15.09
C SER A 176 11.88 -0.20 -15.84
N PRO A 177 12.72 -0.75 -16.74
CA PRO A 177 13.60 0.06 -17.60
C PRO A 177 12.83 0.88 -18.64
N VAL A 178 11.55 0.55 -18.86
CA VAL A 178 10.68 1.32 -19.78
C VAL A 178 10.30 2.67 -19.16
N TRP A 179 10.00 2.68 -17.85
CA TRP A 179 9.51 3.86 -17.14
C TRP A 179 10.60 4.57 -16.33
N ASN A 180 11.60 3.84 -15.86
CA ASN A 180 12.71 4.39 -15.11
C ASN A 180 13.83 4.83 -16.06
N LYS A 181 13.96 6.13 -16.27
CA LYS A 181 15.01 6.78 -17.08
C LYS A 181 16.03 7.52 -16.20
N ARG A 182 16.07 7.21 -14.90
CA ARG A 182 17.02 7.82 -13.95
C ARG A 182 18.46 7.41 -14.25
N THR A 183 19.37 8.34 -13.96
CA THR A 183 20.81 8.15 -14.10
C THR A 183 21.53 8.12 -12.74
N ASP A 184 20.79 8.23 -11.65
CA ASP A 184 21.30 8.12 -10.29
C ASP A 184 21.24 6.67 -9.77
N GLU A 185 21.46 6.49 -8.46
CA GLU A 185 21.47 5.18 -7.79
C GLU A 185 20.12 4.44 -7.77
N TYR A 186 19.04 5.07 -8.24
CA TYR A 186 17.72 4.45 -8.40
C TYR A 186 17.39 4.09 -9.86
N GLY A 187 18.35 4.25 -10.80
CA GLY A 187 18.16 3.97 -12.22
C GLY A 187 19.32 3.22 -12.87
N GLY A 188 19.17 2.91 -14.15
CA GLY A 188 20.20 2.19 -14.93
C GLY A 188 20.23 0.69 -14.67
N SER A 189 21.14 0.18 -13.82
CA SER A 189 21.30 -1.25 -13.57
C SER A 189 20.08 -1.90 -12.93
N PHE A 190 20.00 -3.23 -12.99
CA PHE A 190 18.94 -3.99 -12.31
C PHE A 190 18.90 -3.69 -10.81
N GLU A 191 20.04 -3.72 -10.14
CA GLU A 191 20.18 -3.50 -8.71
C GLU A 191 19.71 -2.10 -8.33
N ASN A 192 20.05 -1.10 -9.11
CA ASN A 192 19.65 0.28 -8.89
C ASN A 192 18.13 0.47 -9.04
N ARG A 193 17.53 -0.11 -10.08
CA ARG A 193 16.08 -0.02 -10.29
C ARG A 193 15.28 -0.70 -9.17
N TYR A 194 15.82 -1.77 -8.57
CA TYR A 194 15.18 -2.48 -7.46
C TYR A 194 15.50 -1.86 -6.09
N ARG A 195 16.43 -0.90 -6.02
CA ARG A 195 16.85 -0.23 -4.78
C ARG A 195 15.67 0.36 -4.03
N PHE A 196 14.79 1.09 -4.70
CA PHE A 196 13.61 1.70 -4.09
C PHE A 196 12.75 0.66 -3.34
N ALA A 197 12.40 -0.45 -3.98
CA ALA A 197 11.64 -1.53 -3.36
C ALA A 197 12.39 -2.17 -2.17
N VAL A 198 13.70 -2.38 -2.30
CA VAL A 198 14.54 -2.96 -1.24
C VAL A 198 14.64 -2.02 -0.03
N GLU A 199 14.76 -0.72 -0.24
CA GLU A 199 14.83 0.26 0.84
C GLU A 199 13.50 0.38 1.59
N ILE A 200 12.35 0.31 0.89
CA ILE A 200 11.03 0.20 1.52
C ILE A 200 10.99 -1.01 2.47
N LEU A 201 11.37 -2.20 1.97
CA LEU A 201 11.38 -3.42 2.80
C LEU A 201 12.32 -3.31 4.01
N LYS A 202 13.44 -2.60 3.87
CA LYS A 202 14.36 -2.35 4.98
C LYS A 202 13.80 -1.36 6.00
N SER A 203 13.07 -0.33 5.55
CA SER A 203 12.50 0.70 6.44
C SER A 203 11.42 0.15 7.35
N ILE A 204 10.62 -0.82 6.88
CA ILE A 204 9.52 -1.43 7.65
C ILE A 204 9.97 -2.57 8.59
N LYS A 205 11.18 -3.10 8.41
CA LYS A 205 11.72 -4.22 9.24
C LYS A 205 12.33 -3.80 10.57
N LYS A 206 12.49 -2.53 10.81
CA LYS A 206 13.07 -1.98 12.04
C LYS A 206 12.01 -1.77 13.10
#